data_6ae2df87d29e61b3c966b017d00abe18
#
_entry.id   6ae2df87d29e61b3c966b017d00abe18
#
_cell.length_a   1.000
_cell.length_b   1.000
_cell.length_c   1.000
_cell.angle_alpha   90.00
_cell.angle_beta   90.00
_cell.angle_gamma   90.00
#
_symmetry.space_group_name_H-M   'P 1'
#
loop_
_entity.id
_entity.type
_entity.pdbx_description
1 polymer ?
#
loop_
_entity_poly.entity_id
_entity_poly.type
_entity_poly.pdbx_seq_one_letter_code
_entity_poly.pdbx_strand_id
1 'polypeptide(L)'
;LLDNGHFELGVHIADVSYYVTEGSALNREAVARGTSVYVTDRVVPMLPERLSNGICSLNPNVDRLTQSCLMEIDRKGRVVNHQICQSVINTTFRMTYSDVNAILAGDDELAEKYQPIVESIHHMADLHAILEKMRVRRGALNFDTNEAKIIINDKGMPVDIVLRQRGVAERMIESFMLAANETVAEHFSKRKLPFIYRIHEEPKAEKLQKFLDYAS
;
A
#
# COMPACT_ATOMS: atom_id res chain seq x y z
N LEU A 1 3.89 -2.53 19.06
CA LEU A 1 3.50 -1.54 20.06
C LEU A 1 4.72 -1.20 20.90
N LEU A 2 4.96 0.09 21.18
CA LEU A 2 6.07 0.56 22.00
C LEU A 2 5.66 0.71 23.46
N ASP A 3 6.65 0.73 24.39
CA ASP A 3 6.42 0.82 25.85
C ASP A 3 5.67 2.12 26.24
N ASN A 4 5.79 3.20 25.46
CA ASN A 4 5.06 4.45 25.67
C ASN A 4 3.61 4.39 25.14
N GLY A 5 3.18 3.25 24.63
CA GLY A 5 1.86 3.04 24.05
C GLY A 5 1.68 3.55 22.61
N HIS A 6 2.72 4.08 21.97
CA HIS A 6 2.71 4.43 20.56
C HIS A 6 2.88 3.19 19.68
N PHE A 7 2.56 3.32 18.41
CA PHE A 7 2.83 2.29 17.40
C PHE A 7 4.13 2.60 16.67
N GLU A 8 4.95 1.57 16.45
CA GLU A 8 6.02 1.62 15.46
C GLU A 8 5.50 0.97 14.18
N LEU A 9 5.43 1.74 13.11
CA LEU A 9 5.03 1.27 11.78
C LEU A 9 6.22 1.34 10.83
N GLY A 10 6.65 0.20 10.31
CA GLY A 10 7.61 0.11 9.23
C GLY A 10 6.90 -0.11 7.89
N VAL A 11 7.13 0.78 6.92
CA VAL A 11 6.70 0.58 5.53
C VAL A 11 7.95 0.42 4.66
N HIS A 12 8.05 -0.74 4.02
CA HIS A 12 9.22 -1.16 3.26
C HIS A 12 8.84 -1.38 1.80
N ILE A 13 9.45 -0.63 0.90
CA ILE A 13 9.22 -0.71 -0.54
C ILE A 13 10.47 -1.23 -1.21
N ALA A 14 10.34 -2.20 -2.12
CA ALA A 14 11.49 -2.74 -2.85
C ALA A 14 12.31 -1.62 -3.49
N ASP A 15 13.63 -1.62 -3.29
CA ASP A 15 14.53 -0.62 -3.86
C ASP A 15 14.80 -0.93 -5.34
N VAL A 16 13.81 -0.63 -6.19
CA VAL A 16 13.91 -0.84 -7.63
C VAL A 16 15.03 0.00 -8.24
N SER A 17 15.29 1.18 -7.70
CA SER A 17 16.31 2.11 -8.21
C SER A 17 17.74 1.57 -8.08
N TYR A 18 17.97 0.66 -7.15
CA TYR A 18 19.26 -0.05 -7.02
C TYR A 18 19.57 -0.90 -8.25
N TYR A 19 18.55 -1.50 -8.87
CA TYR A 19 18.71 -2.39 -10.03
C TYR A 19 18.49 -1.67 -11.37
N VAL A 20 17.63 -0.66 -11.40
CA VAL A 20 17.28 0.12 -12.59
C VAL A 20 17.97 1.47 -12.50
N THR A 21 19.26 1.48 -12.82
CA THR A 21 20.07 2.70 -12.77
C THR A 21 19.82 3.60 -13.97
N GLU A 22 19.95 4.91 -13.78
CA GLU A 22 19.76 5.92 -14.83
C GLU A 22 20.65 5.61 -16.05
N GLY A 23 20.10 5.77 -17.26
CA GLY A 23 20.77 5.52 -18.52
C GLY A 23 21.03 4.04 -18.87
N SER A 24 20.66 3.09 -17.99
CA SER A 24 20.74 1.66 -18.31
C SER A 24 19.74 1.24 -19.39
N ALA A 25 19.92 0.06 -19.97
CA ALA A 25 18.96 -0.51 -20.93
C ALA A 25 17.58 -0.72 -20.28
N LEU A 26 17.54 -1.17 -19.02
CA LEU A 26 16.32 -1.33 -18.24
C LEU A 26 15.61 0.01 -18.02
N ASN A 27 16.37 1.07 -17.70
CA ASN A 27 15.81 2.40 -17.51
C ASN A 27 15.20 2.94 -18.82
N ARG A 28 15.91 2.83 -19.94
CA ARG A 28 15.38 3.27 -21.25
C ARG A 28 14.09 2.56 -21.63
N GLU A 29 14.04 1.23 -21.42
CA GLU A 29 12.84 0.43 -21.71
C GLU A 29 11.69 0.81 -20.77
N ALA A 30 11.96 0.99 -19.48
CA ALA A 30 10.95 1.40 -18.50
C ALA A 30 10.36 2.78 -18.82
N VAL A 31 11.19 3.74 -19.23
CA VAL A 31 10.76 5.07 -19.68
C VAL A 31 9.89 4.97 -20.93
N ALA A 32 10.27 4.14 -21.91
CA ALA A 32 9.52 3.95 -23.15
C ALA A 32 8.14 3.31 -22.88
N ARG A 33 8.05 2.36 -21.94
CA ARG A 33 6.76 1.75 -21.52
C ARG A 33 5.92 2.68 -20.67
N GLY A 34 6.53 3.45 -19.78
CA GLY A 34 5.91 4.44 -18.91
C GLY A 34 5.12 3.84 -17.74
N THR A 35 4.50 2.66 -17.90
CA THR A 35 3.71 1.96 -16.87
C THR A 35 3.59 0.47 -17.15
N SER A 36 3.18 -0.30 -16.16
CA SER A 36 2.67 -1.65 -16.36
C SER A 36 1.20 -1.58 -16.78
N VAL A 37 0.79 -2.44 -17.71
CA VAL A 37 -0.59 -2.50 -18.21
C VAL A 37 -1.26 -3.76 -17.66
N TYR A 38 -2.36 -3.58 -16.94
CA TYR A 38 -3.13 -4.66 -16.34
C TYR A 38 -4.37 -4.92 -17.21
N VAL A 39 -4.41 -6.07 -17.86
CA VAL A 39 -5.58 -6.60 -18.56
C VAL A 39 -6.22 -7.69 -17.72
N THR A 40 -7.41 -8.13 -18.11
CA THR A 40 -8.26 -9.01 -17.29
C THR A 40 -7.56 -10.28 -16.81
N ASP A 41 -6.73 -10.90 -17.65
CA ASP A 41 -6.10 -12.20 -17.39
C ASP A 41 -4.57 -12.16 -17.25
N ARG A 42 -3.95 -11.00 -17.53
CA ARG A 42 -2.49 -10.90 -17.54
C ARG A 42 -2.01 -9.48 -17.29
N VAL A 43 -0.73 -9.37 -16.98
CA VAL A 43 -0.04 -8.10 -16.83
C VAL A 43 1.07 -8.00 -17.88
N VAL A 44 1.15 -6.87 -18.57
CA VAL A 44 2.32 -6.49 -19.38
C VAL A 44 3.17 -5.58 -18.51
N PRO A 45 4.24 -6.09 -17.90
CA PRO A 45 4.99 -5.34 -16.89
C PRO A 45 5.89 -4.28 -17.54
N MET A 46 6.06 -3.14 -16.85
CA MET A 46 7.01 -2.10 -17.22
C MET A 46 8.46 -2.60 -17.09
N LEU A 47 8.74 -3.43 -16.12
CA LEU A 47 10.04 -4.04 -15.87
C LEU A 47 9.98 -5.56 -16.13
N PRO A 48 11.10 -6.19 -16.53
CA PRO A 48 11.14 -7.65 -16.72
C PRO A 48 10.66 -8.42 -15.49
N GLU A 49 9.97 -9.55 -15.70
CA GLU A 49 9.42 -10.37 -14.61
C GLU A 49 10.49 -10.86 -13.61
N ARG A 50 11.73 -11.08 -14.05
CA ARG A 50 12.86 -11.40 -13.14
C ARG A 50 13.11 -10.30 -12.10
N LEU A 51 12.79 -9.05 -12.41
CA LEU A 51 12.80 -7.95 -11.44
C LEU A 51 11.48 -7.85 -10.69
N SER A 52 10.37 -7.65 -11.40
CA SER A 52 9.08 -7.35 -10.78
C SER A 52 8.53 -8.49 -9.91
N ASN A 53 8.69 -9.76 -10.33
CA ASN A 53 8.22 -10.94 -9.61
C ASN A 53 9.34 -11.68 -8.87
N GLY A 54 10.61 -11.36 -9.16
CA GLY A 54 11.80 -11.99 -8.61
C GLY A 54 12.52 -11.14 -7.58
N ILE A 55 13.56 -10.43 -8.01
CA ILE A 55 14.51 -9.73 -7.12
C ILE A 55 13.82 -8.58 -6.36
N CYS A 56 12.90 -7.86 -6.99
CA CYS A 56 12.14 -6.76 -6.36
C CYS A 56 10.86 -7.23 -5.68
N SER A 57 10.51 -8.51 -5.73
CA SER A 57 9.40 -9.04 -4.94
C SER A 57 9.87 -9.37 -3.52
N LEU A 58 9.14 -8.87 -2.52
CA LEU A 58 9.45 -9.10 -1.10
C LEU A 58 9.03 -10.51 -0.66
N ASN A 59 9.63 -11.52 -1.32
CA ASN A 59 9.35 -12.92 -1.05
C ASN A 59 9.84 -13.31 0.36
N PRO A 60 9.18 -14.29 1.02
CA PRO A 60 9.57 -14.71 2.35
C PRO A 60 10.92 -15.43 2.38
N ASN A 61 11.61 -15.34 3.52
CA ASN A 61 12.85 -16.03 3.84
C ASN A 61 14.04 -15.73 2.91
N VAL A 62 14.02 -14.55 2.28
CA VAL A 62 15.14 -14.06 1.46
C VAL A 62 15.37 -12.57 1.71
N ASP A 63 16.63 -12.18 1.72
CA ASP A 63 17.00 -10.79 1.89
C ASP A 63 16.60 -9.96 0.67
N ARG A 64 16.01 -8.79 0.92
CA ARG A 64 15.57 -7.85 -0.11
C ARG A 64 15.97 -6.43 0.25
N LEU A 65 16.51 -5.74 -0.75
CA LEU A 65 16.82 -4.31 -0.63
C LEU A 65 15.52 -3.51 -0.66
N THR A 66 15.40 -2.58 0.28
CA THR A 66 14.22 -1.74 0.40
C THR A 66 14.57 -0.28 0.70
N GLN A 67 13.66 0.61 0.28
CA GLN A 67 13.54 1.96 0.83
C GLN A 67 12.51 1.88 1.94
N SER A 68 12.90 2.23 3.15
CA SER A 68 12.08 2.04 4.35
C SER A 68 11.73 3.36 5.01
N CYS A 69 10.49 3.47 5.43
CA CYS A 69 9.99 4.55 6.28
C CYS A 69 9.51 3.94 7.59
N LEU A 70 10.29 4.16 8.66
CA LEU A 70 9.93 3.76 10.02
C LEU A 70 9.27 4.94 10.71
N MET A 71 8.10 4.76 11.28
CA MET A 71 7.29 5.84 11.86
C MET A 71 6.84 5.47 13.27
N GLU A 72 7.06 6.37 14.22
CA GLU A 72 6.42 6.31 15.53
C GLU A 72 5.12 7.12 15.46
N ILE A 73 3.98 6.47 15.75
CA ILE A 73 2.63 7.03 15.60
C ILE A 73 1.93 7.02 16.95
N ASP A 74 1.45 8.19 17.39
CA ASP A 74 0.73 8.34 18.65
C ASP A 74 -0.72 7.83 18.56
N ARG A 75 -1.42 7.77 19.71
CA ARG A 75 -2.82 7.34 19.82
C ARG A 75 -3.83 8.26 19.13
N LYS A 76 -3.38 9.40 18.58
CA LYS A 76 -4.20 10.33 17.79
C LYS A 76 -3.95 10.17 16.28
N GLY A 77 -3.06 9.26 15.88
CA GLY A 77 -2.67 9.01 14.48
C GLY A 77 -1.61 9.96 13.94
N ARG A 78 -0.93 10.73 14.79
CA ARG A 78 0.12 11.66 14.37
C ARG A 78 1.47 10.95 14.35
N VAL A 79 2.22 11.11 13.28
CA VAL A 79 3.63 10.69 13.22
C VAL A 79 4.44 11.65 14.06
N VAL A 80 4.97 11.17 15.19
CA VAL A 80 5.75 11.97 16.16
C VAL A 80 7.24 11.85 15.93
N ASN A 81 7.69 10.77 15.32
CA ASN A 81 9.07 10.54 14.90
C ASN A 81 9.12 9.67 13.66
N HIS A 82 10.15 9.81 12.82
CA HIS A 82 10.33 8.95 11.66
C HIS A 82 11.78 8.88 11.21
N GLN A 83 12.10 7.77 10.56
CA GLN A 83 13.38 7.54 9.89
C GLN A 83 13.13 7.03 8.47
N ILE A 84 13.82 7.62 7.49
CA ILE A 84 13.82 7.17 6.09
C ILE A 84 15.21 6.65 5.78
N CYS A 85 15.31 5.41 5.32
CA CYS A 85 16.61 4.78 5.05
C CYS A 85 16.53 3.71 3.97
N GLN A 86 17.65 3.45 3.34
CA GLN A 86 17.87 2.19 2.61
C GLN A 86 18.08 1.08 3.63
N SER A 87 17.48 -0.06 3.40
CA SER A 87 17.57 -1.19 4.31
C SER A 87 17.54 -2.53 3.58
N VAL A 88 17.84 -3.57 4.32
CA VAL A 88 17.66 -4.96 3.90
C VAL A 88 16.60 -5.55 4.82
N ILE A 89 15.57 -6.16 4.26
CA ILE A 89 14.57 -6.89 5.03
C ILE A 89 14.55 -8.37 4.66
N ASN A 90 14.15 -9.19 5.62
CA ASN A 90 13.88 -10.60 5.42
C ASN A 90 12.46 -10.88 5.93
N THR A 91 11.51 -11.02 5.00
CA THR A 91 10.11 -11.21 5.30
C THR A 91 9.87 -12.65 5.77
N THR A 92 9.23 -12.84 6.91
CA THR A 92 8.93 -14.18 7.45
C THR A 92 7.68 -14.77 6.77
N PHE A 93 6.63 -13.97 6.62
CA PHE A 93 5.35 -14.42 6.07
C PHE A 93 4.91 -13.53 4.91
N ARG A 94 4.46 -14.14 3.82
CA ARG A 94 3.75 -13.47 2.73
C ARG A 94 2.26 -13.66 2.94
N MET A 95 1.62 -12.66 3.54
CA MET A 95 0.19 -12.70 3.83
C MET A 95 -0.65 -12.34 2.61
N THR A 96 -1.85 -12.88 2.54
CA THR A 96 -2.89 -12.45 1.61
C THR A 96 -3.93 -11.60 2.33
N TYR A 97 -4.63 -10.73 1.63
CA TYR A 97 -5.74 -9.98 2.20
C TYR A 97 -6.83 -10.90 2.75
N SER A 98 -7.12 -11.99 2.04
CA SER A 98 -8.11 -12.99 2.46
C SER A 98 -7.75 -13.62 3.80
N ASP A 99 -6.50 -14.08 3.98
CA ASP A 99 -6.04 -14.69 5.23
C ASP A 99 -6.10 -13.69 6.39
N VAL A 100 -5.64 -12.45 6.16
CA VAL A 100 -5.68 -11.40 7.20
C VAL A 100 -7.12 -11.04 7.57
N ASN A 101 -8.02 -10.90 6.60
CA ASN A 101 -9.43 -10.64 6.86
C ASN A 101 -10.08 -11.78 7.64
N ALA A 102 -9.75 -13.05 7.33
CA ALA A 102 -10.27 -14.22 8.04
C ALA A 102 -9.75 -14.28 9.50
N ILE A 103 -8.44 -14.02 9.72
CA ILE A 103 -7.86 -13.93 11.08
C ILE A 103 -8.58 -12.85 11.90
N LEU A 104 -8.79 -11.66 11.32
CA LEU A 104 -9.49 -10.57 12.00
C LEU A 104 -10.97 -10.87 12.25
N ALA A 105 -11.57 -11.77 11.47
CA ALA A 105 -12.94 -12.27 11.65
C ALA A 105 -13.03 -13.43 12.67
N GLY A 106 -11.91 -13.94 13.19
CA GLY A 106 -11.87 -14.98 14.23
C GLY A 106 -11.70 -16.40 13.67
N ASP A 107 -11.01 -16.58 12.55
CA ASP A 107 -10.64 -17.88 12.02
C ASP A 107 -9.49 -18.47 12.84
N ASP A 108 -9.80 -19.44 13.70
CA ASP A 108 -8.85 -20.07 14.63
C ASP A 108 -7.78 -20.90 13.90
N GLU A 109 -8.10 -21.55 12.78
CA GLU A 109 -7.15 -22.37 12.02
C GLU A 109 -6.06 -21.49 11.38
N LEU A 110 -6.46 -20.38 10.76
CA LEU A 110 -5.51 -19.44 10.23
C LEU A 110 -4.74 -18.70 11.32
N ALA A 111 -5.37 -18.40 12.45
CA ALA A 111 -4.69 -17.82 13.62
C ALA A 111 -3.61 -18.75 14.17
N GLU A 112 -3.86 -20.05 14.28
CA GLU A 112 -2.86 -21.03 14.68
C GLU A 112 -1.70 -21.13 13.68
N LYS A 113 -2.01 -21.19 12.37
CA LYS A 113 -1.02 -21.23 11.29
C LYS A 113 -0.07 -20.03 11.31
N TYR A 114 -0.58 -18.86 11.61
CA TYR A 114 0.16 -17.58 11.62
C TYR A 114 0.40 -17.04 13.04
N GLN A 115 0.34 -17.91 14.04
CA GLN A 115 0.44 -17.58 15.46
C GLN A 115 1.53 -16.55 15.80
N PRO A 116 2.77 -16.59 15.26
CA PRO A 116 3.82 -15.63 15.61
C PRO A 116 3.51 -14.18 15.24
N ILE A 117 2.55 -13.93 14.33
CA ILE A 117 2.24 -12.59 13.85
C ILE A 117 0.79 -12.16 14.11
N VAL A 118 -0.05 -12.99 14.68
CA VAL A 118 -1.48 -12.68 14.95
C VAL A 118 -1.63 -11.43 15.80
N GLU A 119 -0.84 -11.30 16.87
CA GLU A 119 -0.86 -10.09 17.72
C GLU A 119 -0.50 -8.83 16.92
N SER A 120 0.51 -8.92 16.04
CA SER A 120 0.89 -7.82 15.16
C SER A 120 -0.23 -7.47 14.18
N ILE A 121 -0.98 -8.45 13.66
CA ILE A 121 -2.13 -8.21 12.78
C ILE A 121 -3.23 -7.43 13.52
N HIS A 122 -3.52 -7.78 14.79
CA HIS A 122 -4.48 -7.01 15.60
C HIS A 122 -3.98 -5.60 15.87
N HIS A 123 -2.70 -5.40 16.21
CA HIS A 123 -2.11 -4.07 16.38
C HIS A 123 -2.17 -3.24 15.09
N MET A 124 -1.99 -3.87 13.92
CA MET A 124 -2.15 -3.21 12.63
C MET A 124 -3.60 -2.76 12.42
N ALA A 125 -4.59 -3.58 12.76
CA ALA A 125 -6.00 -3.22 12.67
C ALA A 125 -6.35 -2.05 13.61
N ASP A 126 -5.84 -2.04 14.84
CA ASP A 126 -6.00 -0.94 15.78
C ASP A 126 -5.40 0.37 15.25
N LEU A 127 -4.17 0.29 14.73
CA LEU A 127 -3.52 1.45 14.12
C LEU A 127 -4.28 1.97 12.90
N HIS A 128 -4.79 1.07 12.04
CA HIS A 128 -5.63 1.45 10.91
C HIS A 128 -6.86 2.24 11.37
N ALA A 129 -7.58 1.76 12.38
CA ALA A 129 -8.76 2.46 12.91
C ALA A 129 -8.42 3.87 13.44
N ILE A 130 -7.25 4.05 14.05
CA ILE A 130 -6.76 5.35 14.51
C ILE A 130 -6.47 6.28 13.32
N LEU A 131 -5.76 5.78 12.30
CA LEU A 131 -5.40 6.54 11.09
C LEU A 131 -6.65 6.93 10.29
N GLU A 132 -7.59 6.01 10.12
CA GLU A 132 -8.86 6.28 9.44
C GLU A 132 -9.66 7.38 10.16
N LYS A 133 -9.79 7.28 11.48
CA LYS A 133 -10.46 8.30 12.31
C LYS A 133 -9.77 9.67 12.20
N MET A 134 -8.45 9.69 12.16
CA MET A 134 -7.68 10.92 11.95
C MET A 134 -7.96 11.53 10.56
N ARG A 135 -7.96 10.71 9.50
CA ARG A 135 -8.26 11.12 8.12
C ARG A 135 -9.68 11.70 7.98
N VAL A 136 -10.68 11.03 8.56
CA VAL A 136 -12.07 11.53 8.58
C VAL A 136 -12.15 12.90 9.26
N ARG A 137 -11.46 13.09 10.39
CA ARG A 137 -11.39 14.41 11.06
C ARG A 137 -10.74 15.50 10.20
N ARG A 138 -9.83 15.13 9.29
CA ARG A 138 -9.20 16.04 8.33
C ARG A 138 -10.10 16.34 7.12
N GLY A 139 -11.28 15.73 7.02
CA GLY A 139 -12.24 15.91 5.93
C GLY A 139 -12.10 14.91 4.79
N ALA A 140 -11.41 13.79 4.99
CA ALA A 140 -11.37 12.73 3.98
C ALA A 140 -12.76 12.13 3.78
N LEU A 141 -13.17 11.99 2.52
CA LEU A 141 -14.39 11.30 2.13
C LEU A 141 -14.06 9.84 1.80
N ASN A 142 -14.79 8.92 2.40
CA ASN A 142 -14.70 7.51 2.05
C ASN A 142 -15.80 7.18 1.04
N PHE A 143 -15.39 6.91 -0.21
CA PHE A 143 -16.31 6.42 -1.23
C PHE A 143 -16.19 4.90 -1.31
N ASP A 144 -17.28 4.19 -1.04
CA ASP A 144 -17.39 2.77 -1.34
C ASP A 144 -17.79 2.63 -2.82
N THR A 145 -16.77 2.49 -3.68
CA THR A 145 -16.99 2.20 -5.09
C THR A 145 -16.98 0.69 -5.30
N ASN A 146 -18.01 0.19 -5.95
CA ASN A 146 -18.07 -1.21 -6.36
C ASN A 146 -17.08 -1.45 -7.51
N GLU A 147 -16.07 -2.29 -7.28
CA GLU A 147 -15.18 -2.78 -8.34
C GLU A 147 -15.70 -4.12 -8.87
N ALA A 148 -15.87 -4.21 -10.18
CA ALA A 148 -16.20 -5.48 -10.83
C ALA A 148 -14.92 -6.31 -11.06
N LYS A 149 -14.97 -7.60 -10.70
CA LYS A 149 -13.95 -8.59 -11.01
C LYS A 149 -14.52 -9.59 -12.03
N ILE A 150 -13.88 -9.70 -13.17
CA ILE A 150 -14.23 -10.66 -14.19
C ILE A 150 -13.56 -11.99 -13.83
N ILE A 151 -14.36 -13.06 -13.75
CA ILE A 151 -13.86 -14.41 -13.54
C ILE A 151 -13.64 -15.06 -14.91
N ILE A 152 -12.44 -15.59 -15.11
CA ILE A 152 -12.01 -16.21 -16.37
C ILE A 152 -11.75 -17.69 -16.10
N ASN A 153 -12.19 -18.56 -17.02
CA ASN A 153 -11.89 -19.98 -16.95
C ASN A 153 -10.50 -20.31 -17.52
N ASP A 154 -10.09 -21.58 -17.43
CA ASP A 154 -8.79 -22.07 -17.90
C ASP A 154 -8.56 -21.87 -19.41
N LYS A 155 -9.61 -21.59 -20.20
CA LYS A 155 -9.53 -21.28 -21.61
C LYS A 155 -9.43 -19.79 -21.93
N GLY A 156 -9.33 -18.94 -20.90
CA GLY A 156 -9.26 -17.48 -21.04
C GLY A 156 -10.60 -16.82 -21.37
N MET A 157 -11.73 -17.53 -21.22
CA MET A 157 -13.07 -17.00 -21.49
C MET A 157 -13.71 -16.46 -20.21
N PRO A 158 -14.33 -15.27 -20.25
CA PRO A 158 -15.08 -14.76 -19.11
C PRO A 158 -16.30 -15.65 -18.83
N VAL A 159 -16.46 -16.03 -17.57
CA VAL A 159 -17.56 -16.92 -17.12
C VAL A 159 -18.47 -16.23 -16.09
N ASP A 160 -17.98 -15.21 -15.39
CA ASP A 160 -18.78 -14.48 -14.42
C ASP A 160 -18.22 -13.07 -14.18
N ILE A 161 -19.06 -12.21 -13.61
CA ILE A 161 -18.68 -10.87 -13.13
C ILE A 161 -19.16 -10.75 -11.68
N VAL A 162 -18.21 -10.66 -10.76
CA VAL A 162 -18.49 -10.54 -9.33
C VAL A 162 -18.04 -9.19 -8.79
N LEU A 163 -18.71 -8.71 -7.73
CA LEU A 163 -18.24 -7.53 -7.02
C LEU A 163 -17.05 -7.89 -6.13
N ARG A 164 -15.97 -7.15 -6.27
CA ARG A 164 -14.82 -7.24 -5.38
C ARG A 164 -15.16 -6.54 -4.07
N GLN A 165 -15.29 -7.30 -3.00
CA GLN A 165 -15.42 -6.72 -1.66
C GLN A 165 -14.05 -6.32 -1.13
N ARG A 166 -13.93 -5.07 -0.66
CA ARG A 166 -12.74 -4.57 0.03
C ARG A 166 -12.92 -4.78 1.53
N GLY A 167 -12.09 -5.64 2.11
CA GLY A 167 -12.08 -5.92 3.54
C GLY A 167 -11.28 -4.91 4.36
N VAL A 168 -11.09 -5.23 5.63
CA VAL A 168 -10.27 -4.41 6.56
C VAL A 168 -8.80 -4.44 6.12
N ALA A 169 -8.30 -5.59 5.67
CA ALA A 169 -6.90 -5.75 5.31
C ALA A 169 -6.47 -4.84 4.14
N GLU A 170 -7.31 -4.70 3.11
CA GLU A 170 -7.03 -3.80 1.98
C GLU A 170 -6.98 -2.34 2.43
N ARG A 171 -7.95 -1.89 3.23
CA ARG A 171 -8.00 -0.52 3.75
C ARG A 171 -6.87 -0.23 4.73
N MET A 172 -6.45 -1.23 5.49
CA MET A 172 -5.33 -1.14 6.42
C MET A 172 -4.01 -0.86 5.67
N ILE A 173 -3.71 -1.63 4.64
CA ILE A 173 -2.51 -1.40 3.81
C ILE A 173 -2.57 -0.05 3.12
N GLU A 174 -3.74 0.36 2.59
CA GLU A 174 -3.92 1.70 2.02
C GLU A 174 -3.60 2.80 3.05
N SER A 175 -4.09 2.68 4.28
CA SER A 175 -3.81 3.65 5.35
C SER A 175 -2.32 3.76 5.67
N PHE A 176 -1.60 2.64 5.70
CA PHE A 176 -0.17 2.62 5.98
C PHE A 176 0.66 3.20 4.82
N MET A 177 0.27 2.89 3.57
CA MET A 177 0.89 3.49 2.40
C MET A 177 0.70 5.01 2.35
N LEU A 178 -0.51 5.48 2.68
CA LEU A 178 -0.78 6.91 2.78
C LEU A 178 0.04 7.59 3.88
N ALA A 179 0.13 6.99 5.06
CA ALA A 179 0.94 7.50 6.16
C ALA A 179 2.42 7.61 5.77
N ALA A 180 2.98 6.59 5.12
CA ALA A 180 4.36 6.62 4.64
C ALA A 180 4.57 7.67 3.55
N ASN A 181 3.68 7.76 2.56
CA ASN A 181 3.76 8.72 1.47
C ASN A 181 3.69 10.16 1.98
N GLU A 182 2.76 10.45 2.90
CA GLU A 182 2.64 11.78 3.52
C GLU A 182 3.89 12.11 4.34
N THR A 183 4.41 11.16 5.13
CA THR A 183 5.62 11.35 5.95
C THR A 183 6.85 11.65 5.11
N VAL A 184 7.06 10.89 4.03
CA VAL A 184 8.18 11.11 3.10
C VAL A 184 8.05 12.46 2.41
N ALA A 185 6.87 12.79 1.89
CA ALA A 185 6.63 14.08 1.23
C ALA A 185 6.87 15.26 2.18
N GLU A 186 6.37 15.18 3.40
CA GLU A 186 6.56 16.22 4.43
C GLU A 186 8.03 16.37 4.82
N HIS A 187 8.76 15.25 4.96
CA HIS A 187 10.19 15.25 5.29
C HIS A 187 11.00 16.05 4.29
N PHE A 188 10.83 15.77 2.98
CA PHE A 188 11.57 16.47 1.92
C PHE A 188 11.10 17.93 1.76
N SER A 189 9.81 18.18 1.89
CA SER A 189 9.25 19.53 1.81
C SER A 189 9.76 20.44 2.91
N LYS A 190 9.75 20.01 4.17
CA LYS A 190 10.28 20.77 5.32
C LYS A 190 11.77 21.08 5.19
N ARG A 191 12.52 20.20 4.56
CA ARG A 191 13.97 20.36 4.32
C ARG A 191 14.28 21.16 3.05
N LYS A 192 13.25 21.50 2.24
CA LYS A 192 13.39 22.20 0.96
C LYS A 192 14.33 21.46 -0.01
N LEU A 193 14.33 20.13 0.05
CA LEU A 193 15.12 19.30 -0.85
C LEU A 193 14.33 19.04 -2.16
N PRO A 194 15.00 18.92 -3.31
CA PRO A 194 14.35 18.52 -4.55
C PRO A 194 13.69 17.16 -4.41
N PHE A 195 12.40 17.08 -4.74
CA PHE A 195 11.62 15.87 -4.67
C PHE A 195 10.46 15.91 -5.66
N ILE A 196 9.99 14.75 -6.11
CA ILE A 196 8.82 14.66 -7.00
C ILE A 196 7.59 14.42 -6.15
N TYR A 197 6.65 15.38 -6.17
CA TYR A 197 5.40 15.30 -5.43
C TYR A 197 4.24 14.94 -6.37
N ARG A 198 3.35 14.07 -5.90
CA ARG A 198 2.03 13.91 -6.50
C ARG A 198 1.06 14.83 -5.77
N ILE A 199 0.57 15.84 -6.47
CA ILE A 199 -0.37 16.82 -5.92
C ILE A 199 -1.75 16.65 -6.54
N HIS A 200 -2.78 17.11 -5.81
CA HIS A 200 -4.12 17.28 -6.30
C HIS A 200 -4.50 18.74 -6.08
N GLU A 201 -4.84 19.43 -7.16
CA GLU A 201 -5.36 20.80 -7.09
C GLU A 201 -6.79 20.79 -6.56
N GLU A 202 -7.25 21.96 -6.11
CA GLU A 202 -8.64 22.14 -5.72
C GLU A 202 -9.58 21.83 -6.89
N PRO A 203 -10.75 21.21 -6.65
CA PRO A 203 -11.71 20.92 -7.70
C PRO A 203 -12.23 22.23 -8.33
N LYS A 204 -12.36 22.22 -9.66
CA LYS A 204 -12.95 23.37 -10.35
C LYS A 204 -14.37 23.63 -9.83
N ALA A 205 -14.70 24.87 -9.52
CA ALA A 205 -16.00 25.26 -8.95
C ALA A 205 -17.20 24.71 -9.75
N GLU A 206 -17.11 24.71 -11.09
CA GLU A 206 -18.16 24.15 -11.96
C GLU A 206 -18.35 22.63 -11.74
N LYS A 207 -17.24 21.87 -11.57
CA LYS A 207 -17.33 20.43 -11.32
C LYS A 207 -17.86 20.13 -9.93
N LEU A 208 -17.47 20.95 -8.94
CA LEU A 208 -17.99 20.84 -7.58
C LEU A 208 -19.50 21.12 -7.56
N GLN A 209 -19.97 22.15 -8.27
CA GLN A 209 -21.41 22.46 -8.34
C GLN A 209 -22.19 21.29 -8.97
N LYS A 210 -21.71 20.75 -10.10
CA LYS A 210 -22.34 19.58 -10.74
C LYS A 210 -22.41 18.37 -9.84
N PHE A 211 -21.38 18.16 -9.01
CA PHE A 211 -21.39 17.08 -8.02
C PHE A 211 -22.43 17.34 -6.91
N LEU A 212 -22.50 18.57 -6.39
CA LEU A 212 -23.47 18.93 -5.38
C LEU A 212 -24.92 18.82 -5.91
N ASP A 213 -25.17 19.25 -7.14
CA ASP A 213 -26.48 19.12 -7.80
C ASP A 213 -26.88 17.65 -8.03
N TYR A 214 -25.90 16.76 -8.23
CA TYR A 214 -26.13 15.31 -8.38
C TYR A 214 -26.38 14.62 -7.03
N ALA A 215 -25.74 15.09 -5.96
CA ALA A 215 -25.80 14.49 -4.63
C ALA A 215 -26.98 15.01 -3.77
N SER A 216 -27.67 16.07 -4.21
CA SER A 216 -28.86 16.64 -3.57
C SER A 216 -30.14 15.96 -4.06
#